data_20ac58e48dd5445aa0e15ee2eec08989
#
_entry.id   20ac58e48dd5445aa0e15ee2eec08989
#
_cell.length_a   1.000
_cell.length_b   1.000
_cell.length_c   1.000
_cell.angle_alpha   90.00
_cell.angle_beta   90.00
_cell.angle_gamma   90.00
#
_symmetry.space_group_name_H-M   'P 1'
#
loop_
_entity.id
_entity.type
_entity.pdbx_description
1 polymer ?
#
loop_
_entity_poly.entity_id
_entity_poly.type
_entity_poly.pdbx_seq_one_letter_code
_entity_poly.pdbx_strand_id
1 'polypeptide(L)'
;MRTIKDTLTLDDARRISGPLSFNLMLKPAGSLCNLNCSYCYYLDKSEIYGGHEPRMTVEELERFVRAYVSACETDEVTFNWHGGEPLILGLEFYRKAVEFQKRYAGDKTIHNTLQTNATLVTAEWADFFASERFLLGVSVDGPEQVHDRYRRDRGGAPTLSRTVEGIRKLHSAGAEYNLMATVNSASEGKGLQVYEFLKGLGSRYMQFSPVLEHVVYPVRNGKPDRHARPHIVDPSEDGAVLAPWSVSPTGFGRFLCDIFDYWVRHDVGRFFVNYFDCTLANWCGVMPGTCSFAETCGGNAVVEHNGDVYCCDHFVYPKYRLGNIYSDSLGDMMQSPEQLRFGIDKRNSLPGKCLRCEAWPLCHGGCPKHRFNVTDSGQTGLNALCEGYGMFFRHTSSAMRKMKDLLLEGKAPALIMMQTF
;
A
#
# COMPACT_ATOMS: atom_id res chain seq x y z
N MET A 1 -12.13 19.19 -22.27
CA MET A 1 -11.15 18.10 -22.11
C MET A 1 -9.80 18.72 -21.86
N ARG A 2 -9.16 18.49 -20.69
CA ARG A 2 -7.77 18.94 -20.46
C ARG A 2 -6.84 18.16 -21.37
N THR A 3 -5.90 18.86 -21.97
CA THR A 3 -4.84 18.19 -22.74
C THR A 3 -3.84 17.58 -21.74
N ILE A 4 -3.19 16.47 -22.11
CA ILE A 4 -2.15 15.79 -21.30
C ILE A 4 -1.01 16.75 -20.92
N LYS A 5 -0.89 17.90 -21.60
CA LYS A 5 0.16 18.92 -21.42
C LYS A 5 -0.13 19.93 -20.30
N ASP A 6 -1.39 20.04 -19.84
CA ASP A 6 -1.74 21.06 -18.84
C ASP A 6 -1.22 20.67 -17.46
N THR A 7 -0.41 21.55 -16.86
CA THR A 7 0.04 21.41 -15.49
C THR A 7 -1.14 21.63 -14.53
N LEU A 8 -1.31 20.77 -13.53
CA LEU A 8 -2.31 20.97 -12.49
C LEU A 8 -1.88 22.09 -11.54
N THR A 9 -2.83 22.96 -11.21
CA THR A 9 -2.66 24.04 -10.23
C THR A 9 -3.17 23.65 -8.85
N LEU A 10 -2.88 24.45 -7.83
CA LEU A 10 -3.45 24.24 -6.49
C LEU A 10 -4.98 24.36 -6.48
N ASP A 11 -5.55 25.21 -7.32
CA ASP A 11 -7.00 25.32 -7.46
C ASP A 11 -7.60 24.07 -8.13
N ASP A 12 -6.85 23.43 -9.02
CA ASP A 12 -7.24 22.13 -9.54
C ASP A 12 -7.19 21.06 -8.47
N ALA A 13 -6.15 21.05 -7.63
CA ALA A 13 -6.03 20.13 -6.52
C ALA A 13 -7.21 20.23 -5.55
N ARG A 14 -7.61 21.45 -5.16
CA ARG A 14 -8.78 21.69 -4.30
C ARG A 14 -10.08 21.17 -4.92
N ARG A 15 -10.26 21.37 -6.23
CA ARG A 15 -11.44 20.86 -6.97
C ARG A 15 -11.45 19.33 -7.07
N ILE A 16 -10.30 18.71 -7.24
CA ILE A 16 -10.16 17.25 -7.30
C ILE A 16 -10.45 16.62 -5.93
N SER A 17 -10.02 17.25 -4.83
CA SER A 17 -10.23 16.75 -3.48
C SER A 17 -11.71 16.73 -3.06
N GLY A 18 -12.57 17.58 -3.65
CA GLY A 18 -14.00 17.66 -3.31
C GLY A 18 -14.25 18.04 -1.84
N PRO A 19 -15.34 17.55 -1.21
CA PRO A 19 -15.54 17.63 0.23
C PRO A 19 -14.34 17.02 0.95
N LEU A 20 -14.00 17.54 2.13
CA LEU A 20 -12.81 17.09 2.87
C LEU A 20 -12.96 15.62 3.27
N SER A 21 -12.57 14.76 2.34
CA SER A 21 -12.53 13.32 2.47
C SER A 21 -11.10 12.86 2.28
N PHE A 22 -10.54 12.24 3.30
CA PHE A 22 -9.19 11.70 3.27
C PHE A 22 -9.08 10.47 4.14
N ASN A 23 -8.15 9.60 3.79
CA ASN A 23 -7.84 8.43 4.59
C ASN A 23 -6.59 8.69 5.43
N LEU A 24 -6.65 8.33 6.69
CA LEU A 24 -5.48 8.33 7.56
C LEU A 24 -5.04 6.91 7.85
N MET A 25 -3.76 6.65 7.59
CA MET A 25 -3.10 5.46 8.11
C MET A 25 -2.55 5.80 9.49
N LEU A 26 -3.00 5.13 10.54
CA LEU A 26 -2.53 5.33 11.90
C LEU A 26 -1.53 4.25 12.29
N LYS A 27 -0.37 4.66 12.79
CA LYS A 27 0.70 3.80 13.27
C LYS A 27 0.90 3.89 14.79
N PRO A 28 -0.04 3.38 15.57
CA PRO A 28 -0.07 3.62 17.02
C PRO A 28 1.05 2.87 17.77
N ALA A 29 1.65 1.84 17.16
CA ALA A 29 2.83 1.14 17.67
C ALA A 29 4.14 1.62 17.01
N GLY A 30 4.09 2.70 16.20
CA GLY A 30 5.24 3.13 15.41
C GLY A 30 5.85 1.97 14.62
N SER A 31 7.17 1.85 14.64
CA SER A 31 7.93 0.78 13.96
C SER A 31 8.07 -0.52 14.78
N LEU A 32 7.48 -0.59 15.98
CA LEU A 32 7.55 -1.79 16.82
C LEU A 32 6.88 -2.98 16.13
N CYS A 33 7.66 -4.06 15.92
CA CYS A 33 7.19 -5.27 15.25
C CYS A 33 7.83 -6.51 15.87
N ASN A 34 7.09 -7.61 15.91
CA ASN A 34 7.60 -8.92 16.33
C ASN A 34 8.37 -9.65 15.21
N LEU A 35 8.29 -9.15 13.97
CA LEU A 35 9.08 -9.61 12.84
C LEU A 35 10.26 -8.67 12.54
N ASN A 36 11.20 -9.20 11.74
CA ASN A 36 12.37 -8.47 11.22
C ASN A 36 12.53 -8.72 9.72
N CYS A 37 11.47 -8.42 8.96
CA CYS A 37 11.47 -8.60 7.51
C CYS A 37 12.56 -7.76 6.86
N SER A 38 13.43 -8.38 6.03
CA SER A 38 14.60 -7.71 5.45
C SER A 38 14.24 -6.49 4.60
N TYR A 39 13.11 -6.54 3.90
CA TYR A 39 12.64 -5.47 3.01
C TYR A 39 11.74 -4.43 3.67
N CYS A 40 11.52 -4.50 4.98
CA CYS A 40 10.58 -3.60 5.65
C CYS A 40 11.13 -2.18 5.71
N TYR A 41 10.57 -1.31 4.88
CA TYR A 41 10.95 0.11 4.80
C TYR A 41 10.62 0.89 6.09
N TYR A 42 9.83 0.29 6.98
CA TYR A 42 9.31 1.00 8.15
C TYR A 42 10.09 0.69 9.45
N LEU A 43 10.80 -0.43 9.54
CA LEU A 43 11.54 -0.81 10.76
C LEU A 43 12.59 0.23 11.17
N ASP A 44 13.28 0.82 10.19
CA ASP A 44 14.35 1.81 10.44
C ASP A 44 13.80 3.22 10.76
N LYS A 45 12.47 3.43 10.70
CA LYS A 45 11.83 4.72 11.02
C LYS A 45 11.89 5.07 12.52
N SER A 46 12.18 4.12 13.41
CA SER A 46 12.46 4.41 14.82
C SER A 46 13.60 5.42 15.02
N GLU A 47 14.54 5.48 14.09
CA GLU A 47 15.67 6.43 14.14
C GLU A 47 15.20 7.89 14.06
N ILE A 48 14.11 8.17 13.35
CA ILE A 48 13.51 9.53 13.25
C ILE A 48 13.03 10.01 14.62
N TYR A 49 12.65 9.09 15.51
CA TYR A 49 12.07 9.36 16.83
C TYR A 49 13.01 9.08 18.00
N GLY A 50 14.33 9.05 17.74
CA GLY A 50 15.35 8.89 18.78
C GLY A 50 15.48 7.49 19.36
N GLY A 51 15.00 6.47 18.66
CA GLY A 51 15.18 5.06 19.03
C GLY A 51 14.34 4.58 20.22
N HIS A 52 13.44 5.40 20.77
CA HIS A 52 12.50 4.97 21.81
C HIS A 52 11.43 4.05 21.25
N GLU A 53 11.01 3.06 22.03
CA GLU A 53 9.87 2.19 21.65
C GLU A 53 8.58 3.04 21.71
N PRO A 54 8.02 3.37 20.54
CA PRO A 54 6.91 4.30 20.48
C PRO A 54 5.59 3.53 20.68
N ARG A 55 4.77 4.02 21.59
CA ARG A 55 3.39 3.54 21.76
C ARG A 55 2.49 4.72 22.03
N MET A 56 1.42 4.79 21.26
CA MET A 56 0.34 5.76 21.53
C MET A 56 -0.36 5.35 22.85
N THR A 57 -0.57 6.31 23.75
CA THR A 57 -1.35 6.12 24.97
C THR A 57 -2.85 6.09 24.67
N VAL A 58 -3.66 5.65 25.64
CA VAL A 58 -5.13 5.64 25.50
C VAL A 58 -5.68 7.08 25.39
N GLU A 59 -5.10 8.03 26.10
CA GLU A 59 -5.46 9.45 26.04
C GLU A 59 -5.13 10.06 24.66
N GLU A 60 -3.99 9.72 24.09
CA GLU A 60 -3.60 10.13 22.73
C GLU A 60 -4.52 9.52 21.69
N LEU A 61 -4.89 8.25 21.86
CA LEU A 61 -5.85 7.55 21.00
C LEU A 61 -7.21 8.27 21.00
N GLU A 62 -7.73 8.64 22.17
CA GLU A 62 -9.02 9.36 22.29
C GLU A 62 -8.95 10.71 21.57
N ARG A 63 -7.86 11.47 21.78
CA ARG A 63 -7.63 12.74 21.08
C ARG A 63 -7.57 12.56 19.56
N PHE A 64 -6.85 11.53 19.09
CA PHE A 64 -6.78 11.19 17.67
C PHE A 64 -8.15 10.88 17.09
N VAL A 65 -8.91 9.95 17.70
CA VAL A 65 -10.23 9.55 17.22
C VAL A 65 -11.14 10.77 17.09
N ARG A 66 -11.19 11.62 18.13
CA ARG A 66 -12.00 12.83 18.12
C ARG A 66 -11.58 13.79 17.01
N ALA A 67 -10.29 14.06 16.87
CA ALA A 67 -9.76 14.97 15.85
C ALA A 67 -10.07 14.46 14.42
N TYR A 68 -9.87 13.17 14.18
CA TYR A 68 -10.10 12.59 12.86
C TYR A 68 -11.57 12.59 12.47
N VAL A 69 -12.46 12.10 13.32
CA VAL A 69 -13.90 12.09 13.05
C VAL A 69 -14.44 13.51 12.82
N SER A 70 -13.97 14.49 13.63
CA SER A 70 -14.39 15.89 13.48
C SER A 70 -13.86 16.55 12.20
N ALA A 71 -12.70 16.15 11.69
CA ALA A 71 -12.11 16.73 10.49
C ALA A 71 -12.70 16.21 9.18
N CYS A 72 -13.27 15.00 9.17
CA CYS A 72 -13.90 14.44 7.97
C CYS A 72 -15.26 15.10 7.73
N GLU A 73 -15.53 15.58 6.53
CA GLU A 73 -16.82 16.16 6.11
C GLU A 73 -17.76 15.10 5.51
N THR A 74 -17.29 13.89 5.27
CA THR A 74 -18.08 12.78 4.70
C THR A 74 -18.82 12.01 5.79
N ASP A 75 -19.89 11.33 5.38
CA ASP A 75 -20.73 10.48 6.25
C ASP A 75 -20.01 9.17 6.65
N GLU A 76 -18.95 8.82 5.95
CA GLU A 76 -18.14 7.63 6.22
C GLU A 76 -16.72 8.01 6.61
N VAL A 77 -16.20 7.40 7.67
CA VAL A 77 -14.82 7.58 8.15
C VAL A 77 -14.14 6.23 8.30
N THR A 78 -13.03 6.04 7.60
CA THR A 78 -12.27 4.79 7.65
C THR A 78 -10.98 4.95 8.45
N PHE A 79 -10.86 4.20 9.53
CA PHE A 79 -9.64 4.08 10.31
C PHE A 79 -8.77 2.97 9.74
N ASN A 80 -7.55 3.31 9.29
CA ASN A 80 -6.59 2.34 8.74
C ASN A 80 -5.47 2.10 9.76
N TRP A 81 -5.57 1.02 10.52
CA TRP A 81 -4.60 0.65 11.55
C TRP A 81 -3.40 -0.07 10.92
N HIS A 82 -2.22 0.48 11.15
CA HIS A 82 -0.99 -0.01 10.54
C HIS A 82 0.21 0.19 11.52
N GLY A 83 1.42 0.14 11.01
CA GLY A 83 2.65 0.39 11.76
C GLY A 83 3.66 -0.73 11.54
N GLY A 84 4.40 -1.10 12.58
CA GLY A 84 5.20 -2.31 12.60
C GLY A 84 4.27 -3.54 12.63
N GLU A 85 3.86 -3.94 13.82
CA GLU A 85 2.75 -4.90 13.99
C GLU A 85 1.73 -4.31 14.98
N PRO A 86 0.54 -3.90 14.50
CA PRO A 86 -0.42 -3.23 15.36
C PRO A 86 -0.95 -4.09 16.51
N LEU A 87 -0.99 -5.42 16.37
CA LEU A 87 -1.48 -6.31 17.43
C LEU A 87 -0.59 -6.35 18.68
N ILE A 88 0.62 -5.80 18.63
CA ILE A 88 1.52 -5.66 19.79
C ILE A 88 0.92 -4.76 20.88
N LEU A 89 0.02 -3.83 20.52
CA LEU A 89 -0.64 -2.97 21.50
C LEU A 89 -1.64 -3.70 22.39
N GLY A 90 -2.02 -4.92 22.02
CA GLY A 90 -2.98 -5.72 22.76
C GLY A 90 -4.43 -5.40 22.41
N LEU A 91 -5.34 -6.34 22.70
CA LEU A 91 -6.74 -6.26 22.30
C LEU A 91 -7.48 -5.11 23.00
N GLU A 92 -7.14 -4.80 24.25
CA GLU A 92 -7.79 -3.73 25.03
C GLU A 92 -7.60 -2.34 24.40
N PHE A 93 -6.45 -2.10 23.73
CA PHE A 93 -6.24 -0.86 22.98
C PHE A 93 -7.30 -0.68 21.89
N TYR A 94 -7.60 -1.74 21.13
CA TYR A 94 -8.58 -1.70 20.04
C TYR A 94 -10.02 -1.69 20.54
N ARG A 95 -10.31 -2.31 21.69
CA ARG A 95 -11.61 -2.16 22.37
C ARG A 95 -11.85 -0.69 22.74
N LYS A 96 -10.83 -0.01 23.27
CA LYS A 96 -10.90 1.43 23.56
C LYS A 96 -11.02 2.27 22.29
N ALA A 97 -10.33 1.92 21.21
CA ALA A 97 -10.48 2.59 19.93
C ALA A 97 -11.95 2.55 19.43
N VAL A 98 -12.56 1.38 19.45
CA VAL A 98 -13.97 1.20 19.06
C VAL A 98 -14.92 1.93 20.01
N GLU A 99 -14.64 1.93 21.33
CA GLU A 99 -15.42 2.70 22.29
C GLU A 99 -15.40 4.21 21.96
N PHE A 100 -14.21 4.76 21.70
CA PHE A 100 -14.07 6.17 21.32
C PHE A 100 -14.70 6.49 19.96
N GLN A 101 -14.55 5.61 18.99
CA GLN A 101 -15.21 5.74 17.68
C GLN A 101 -16.73 5.84 17.86
N LYS A 102 -17.35 4.92 18.60
CA LYS A 102 -18.81 4.93 18.90
C LYS A 102 -19.22 6.21 19.65
N ARG A 103 -18.37 6.72 20.53
CA ARG A 103 -18.62 7.96 21.32
C ARG A 103 -18.63 9.22 20.44
N TYR A 104 -17.72 9.29 19.46
CA TYR A 104 -17.50 10.51 18.67
C TYR A 104 -18.08 10.46 17.26
N ALA A 105 -18.60 9.32 16.80
CA ALA A 105 -19.10 9.14 15.42
C ALA A 105 -20.24 10.10 15.07
N GLY A 106 -21.12 10.45 16.03
CA GLY A 106 -22.38 11.13 15.71
C GLY A 106 -23.20 10.32 14.72
N ASP A 107 -23.57 10.92 13.60
CA ASP A 107 -24.34 10.26 12.52
C ASP A 107 -23.44 9.56 11.49
N LYS A 108 -22.10 9.60 11.65
CA LYS A 108 -21.14 9.02 10.70
C LYS A 108 -21.02 7.51 10.87
N THR A 109 -20.84 6.83 9.74
CA THR A 109 -20.51 5.40 9.70
C THR A 109 -18.99 5.23 9.83
N ILE A 110 -18.56 4.44 10.79
CA ILE A 110 -17.14 4.15 11.03
C ILE A 110 -16.78 2.79 10.47
N HIS A 111 -15.72 2.76 9.66
CA HIS A 111 -15.10 1.56 9.14
C HIS A 111 -13.70 1.38 9.74
N ASN A 112 -13.32 0.14 9.99
CA ASN A 112 -11.99 -0.19 10.47
C ASN A 112 -11.30 -1.15 9.51
N THR A 113 -10.10 -0.80 9.06
CA THR A 113 -9.18 -1.72 8.38
C THR A 113 -7.91 -1.87 9.20
N LEU A 114 -7.30 -3.05 9.19
CA LEU A 114 -6.08 -3.29 9.95
C LEU A 114 -5.12 -4.19 9.17
N GLN A 115 -3.87 -3.73 9.03
CA GLN A 115 -2.81 -4.49 8.37
C GLN A 115 -1.97 -5.25 9.40
N THR A 116 -1.91 -6.57 9.27
CA THR A 116 -1.17 -7.44 10.20
C THR A 116 -0.33 -8.51 9.49
N ASN A 117 0.73 -8.98 10.14
CA ASN A 117 1.45 -10.18 9.73
C ASN A 117 0.75 -11.48 10.20
N ALA A 118 -0.33 -11.37 10.92
CA ALA A 118 -1.20 -12.41 11.49
C ALA A 118 -0.53 -13.40 12.45
N THR A 119 0.76 -13.30 12.74
CA THR A 119 1.46 -14.26 13.63
C THR A 119 1.05 -14.14 15.10
N LEU A 120 0.38 -13.04 15.48
CA LEU A 120 -0.12 -12.78 16.84
C LEU A 120 -1.63 -13.00 16.96
N VAL A 121 -2.32 -13.41 15.91
CA VAL A 121 -3.77 -13.63 15.93
C VAL A 121 -4.10 -14.85 16.82
N THR A 122 -4.87 -14.62 17.86
CA THR A 122 -5.51 -15.62 18.71
C THR A 122 -6.97 -15.81 18.33
N ALA A 123 -7.68 -16.77 18.90
CA ALA A 123 -9.13 -16.89 18.73
C ALA A 123 -9.86 -15.64 19.21
N GLU A 124 -9.47 -15.07 20.34
CA GLU A 124 -10.06 -13.85 20.89
C GLU A 124 -9.91 -12.64 19.94
N TRP A 125 -8.73 -12.49 19.30
CA TRP A 125 -8.54 -11.49 18.26
C TRP A 125 -9.47 -11.71 17.06
N ALA A 126 -9.58 -12.95 16.60
CA ALA A 126 -10.41 -13.29 15.45
C ALA A 126 -11.90 -13.01 15.72
N ASP A 127 -12.41 -13.37 16.91
CA ASP A 127 -13.77 -13.10 17.34
C ASP A 127 -14.03 -11.57 17.44
N PHE A 128 -13.09 -10.81 17.97
CA PHE A 128 -13.18 -9.35 18.04
C PHE A 128 -13.27 -8.73 16.64
N PHE A 129 -12.40 -9.13 15.72
CA PHE A 129 -12.42 -8.61 14.35
C PHE A 129 -13.71 -8.94 13.61
N ALA A 130 -14.24 -10.14 13.80
CA ALA A 130 -15.52 -10.53 13.21
C ALA A 130 -16.68 -9.72 13.80
N SER A 131 -16.74 -9.58 15.14
CA SER A 131 -17.82 -8.88 15.83
C SER A 131 -17.86 -7.38 15.54
N GLU A 132 -16.68 -6.72 15.48
CA GLU A 132 -16.55 -5.28 15.20
C GLU A 132 -16.34 -4.99 13.70
N ARG A 133 -16.49 -6.00 12.82
CA ARG A 133 -16.45 -5.89 11.36
C ARG A 133 -15.20 -5.21 10.81
N PHE A 134 -14.03 -5.58 11.34
CA PHE A 134 -12.76 -5.14 10.78
C PHE A 134 -12.50 -5.84 9.44
N LEU A 135 -12.06 -5.06 8.45
CA LEU A 135 -11.45 -5.64 7.24
C LEU A 135 -9.94 -5.74 7.43
N LEU A 136 -9.41 -6.94 7.38
CA LEU A 136 -8.00 -7.17 7.62
C LEU A 136 -7.20 -7.27 6.31
N GLY A 137 -6.04 -6.64 6.27
CA GLY A 137 -5.00 -6.92 5.30
C GLY A 137 -3.98 -7.87 5.91
N VAL A 138 -3.92 -9.11 5.45
CA VAL A 138 -2.98 -10.10 5.97
C VAL A 138 -1.77 -10.20 5.07
N SER A 139 -0.60 -9.93 5.64
CA SER A 139 0.68 -9.96 4.94
C SER A 139 1.18 -11.40 4.75
N VAL A 140 1.13 -11.91 3.52
CA VAL A 140 1.65 -13.24 3.15
C VAL A 140 2.17 -13.21 1.71
N ASP A 141 3.48 -13.49 1.51
CA ASP A 141 4.13 -13.26 0.20
C ASP A 141 4.00 -14.45 -0.77
N GLY A 142 3.58 -15.61 -0.29
CA GLY A 142 3.46 -16.82 -1.09
C GLY A 142 3.89 -18.08 -0.33
N PRO A 143 4.27 -19.16 -1.03
CA PRO A 143 4.76 -20.39 -0.41
C PRO A 143 6.08 -20.17 0.34
N GLU A 144 6.51 -21.17 1.12
CA GLU A 144 7.64 -21.11 2.06
C GLU A 144 8.91 -20.48 1.45
N GLN A 145 9.30 -20.93 0.26
CA GLN A 145 10.52 -20.45 -0.41
C GLN A 145 10.45 -18.98 -0.83
N VAL A 146 9.27 -18.37 -0.85
CA VAL A 146 9.05 -16.93 -1.13
C VAL A 146 8.89 -16.18 0.19
N HIS A 147 7.94 -16.59 1.02
CA HIS A 147 7.60 -15.90 2.25
C HIS A 147 8.77 -15.90 3.25
N ASP A 148 9.29 -17.08 3.61
CA ASP A 148 10.30 -17.23 4.64
C ASP A 148 11.71 -16.83 4.18
N ARG A 149 11.87 -16.45 2.90
CA ARG A 149 13.13 -15.85 2.42
C ARG A 149 13.42 -14.53 3.11
N TYR A 150 12.41 -13.70 3.31
CA TYR A 150 12.57 -12.34 3.81
C TYR A 150 11.68 -12.00 5.01
N ARG A 151 10.55 -12.70 5.23
CA ARG A 151 9.70 -12.53 6.41
C ARG A 151 10.13 -13.48 7.53
N ARG A 152 11.03 -12.99 8.36
CA ARG A 152 11.54 -13.72 9.51
C ARG A 152 11.21 -12.99 10.79
N ASP A 153 11.14 -13.72 11.90
CA ASP A 153 11.01 -13.07 13.20
C ASP A 153 12.35 -12.47 13.68
N ARG A 154 12.34 -11.82 14.83
CA ARG A 154 13.54 -11.19 15.41
C ARG A 154 14.66 -12.20 15.76
N GLY A 155 14.32 -13.46 15.95
CA GLY A 155 15.26 -14.56 16.15
C GLY A 155 15.76 -15.20 14.85
N GLY A 156 15.26 -14.73 13.69
CA GLY A 156 15.61 -15.26 12.36
C GLY A 156 14.83 -16.53 11.98
N ALA A 157 13.83 -16.96 12.78
CA ALA A 157 13.01 -18.11 12.45
C ALA A 157 11.97 -17.80 11.34
N PRO A 158 11.55 -18.82 10.55
CA PRO A 158 10.52 -18.69 9.54
C PRO A 158 9.16 -18.35 10.16
N THR A 159 8.28 -17.68 9.40
CA THR A 159 7.02 -17.17 9.95
C THR A 159 5.77 -17.64 9.22
N LEU A 160 5.89 -18.28 8.05
CA LEU A 160 4.75 -18.68 7.22
C LEU A 160 3.75 -19.56 7.99
N SER A 161 4.22 -20.58 8.72
CA SER A 161 3.33 -21.49 9.47
C SER A 161 2.47 -20.73 10.48
N ARG A 162 3.05 -19.78 11.22
CA ARG A 162 2.33 -18.94 12.18
C ARG A 162 1.35 -17.98 11.49
N THR A 163 1.74 -17.41 10.36
CA THR A 163 0.85 -16.54 9.54
C THR A 163 -0.36 -17.34 9.04
N VAL A 164 -0.14 -18.54 8.48
CA VAL A 164 -1.23 -19.41 8.01
C VAL A 164 -2.14 -19.86 9.16
N GLU A 165 -1.59 -20.14 10.33
CA GLU A 165 -2.40 -20.46 11.51
C GLU A 165 -3.26 -19.26 11.95
N GLY A 166 -2.72 -18.04 11.93
CA GLY A 166 -3.50 -16.81 12.15
C GLY A 166 -4.65 -16.64 11.13
N ILE A 167 -4.36 -16.88 9.85
CA ILE A 167 -5.39 -16.83 8.78
C ILE A 167 -6.49 -17.86 9.05
N ARG A 168 -6.16 -19.08 9.46
CA ARG A 168 -7.16 -20.11 9.78
C ARG A 168 -8.09 -19.68 10.91
N LYS A 169 -7.55 -19.04 11.96
CA LYS A 169 -8.35 -18.49 13.06
C LYS A 169 -9.31 -17.41 12.58
N LEU A 170 -8.82 -16.45 11.77
CA LEU A 170 -9.65 -15.41 11.16
C LEU A 170 -10.78 -16.02 10.32
N HIS A 171 -10.45 -16.98 9.47
CA HIS A 171 -11.41 -17.67 8.63
C HIS A 171 -12.49 -18.41 9.45
N SER A 172 -12.06 -19.12 10.51
CA SER A 172 -12.96 -19.89 11.38
C SER A 172 -13.92 -19.00 12.16
N ALA A 173 -13.50 -17.78 12.54
CA ALA A 173 -14.36 -16.79 13.21
C ALA A 173 -15.26 -16.00 12.24
N GLY A 174 -15.11 -16.17 10.92
CA GLY A 174 -15.82 -15.39 9.92
C GLY A 174 -15.35 -13.94 9.79
N ALA A 175 -14.14 -13.61 10.24
CA ALA A 175 -13.56 -12.29 10.03
C ALA A 175 -13.22 -12.07 8.56
N GLU A 176 -13.44 -10.85 8.06
CA GLU A 176 -13.15 -10.50 6.67
C GLU A 176 -11.65 -10.15 6.51
N TYR A 177 -11.01 -10.71 5.49
CA TYR A 177 -9.61 -10.43 5.22
C TYR A 177 -9.24 -10.50 3.75
N ASN A 178 -8.30 -9.63 3.37
CA ASN A 178 -7.61 -9.62 2.09
C ASN A 178 -6.18 -10.12 2.28
N LEU A 179 -5.61 -10.78 1.26
CA LEU A 179 -4.22 -11.23 1.26
C LEU A 179 -3.34 -10.20 0.56
N MET A 180 -2.27 -9.77 1.23
CA MET A 180 -1.34 -8.78 0.71
C MET A 180 0.05 -9.39 0.59
N ALA A 181 0.51 -9.56 -0.66
CA ALA A 181 1.83 -10.08 -0.96
C ALA A 181 2.77 -8.98 -1.43
N THR A 182 3.95 -8.92 -0.83
CA THR A 182 5.05 -8.12 -1.37
C THR A 182 5.77 -8.91 -2.44
N VAL A 183 5.84 -8.34 -3.65
CA VAL A 183 6.57 -8.93 -4.78
C VAL A 183 8.02 -8.47 -4.72
N ASN A 184 8.91 -9.39 -4.43
CA ASN A 184 10.32 -9.16 -4.21
C ASN A 184 11.15 -10.10 -5.11
N SER A 185 12.48 -10.05 -5.06
CA SER A 185 13.34 -10.87 -5.91
C SER A 185 13.12 -12.38 -5.76
N ALA A 186 12.62 -12.86 -4.60
CA ALA A 186 12.30 -14.29 -4.41
C ALA A 186 11.00 -14.72 -5.13
N SER A 187 10.16 -13.76 -5.53
CA SER A 187 8.90 -14.00 -6.24
C SER A 187 9.06 -14.05 -7.76
N GLU A 188 10.21 -13.58 -8.29
CA GLU A 188 10.44 -13.54 -9.73
C GLU A 188 10.31 -14.94 -10.37
N GLY A 189 9.57 -15.02 -11.48
CA GLY A 189 9.29 -16.27 -12.18
C GLY A 189 8.35 -17.24 -11.44
N LYS A 190 7.71 -16.80 -10.34
CA LYS A 190 6.81 -17.63 -9.54
C LYS A 190 5.40 -17.05 -9.42
N GLY A 191 4.99 -16.17 -10.33
CA GLY A 191 3.71 -15.46 -10.27
C GLY A 191 2.52 -16.41 -10.07
N LEU A 192 2.35 -17.38 -10.95
CA LEU A 192 1.26 -18.36 -10.87
C LEU A 192 1.35 -19.20 -9.57
N GLN A 193 2.55 -19.64 -9.17
CA GLN A 193 2.74 -20.42 -7.94
C GLN A 193 2.32 -19.64 -6.69
N VAL A 194 2.66 -18.34 -6.62
CA VAL A 194 2.23 -17.44 -5.54
C VAL A 194 0.72 -17.27 -5.56
N TYR A 195 0.14 -17.02 -6.72
CA TYR A 195 -1.30 -16.83 -6.88
C TYR A 195 -2.10 -18.06 -6.43
N GLU A 196 -1.73 -19.26 -6.90
CA GLU A 196 -2.39 -20.52 -6.54
C GLU A 196 -2.27 -20.80 -5.03
N PHE A 197 -1.11 -20.52 -4.44
CA PHE A 197 -0.92 -20.66 -3.00
C PHE A 197 -1.87 -19.74 -2.23
N LEU A 198 -1.97 -18.46 -2.62
CA LEU A 198 -2.84 -17.50 -1.96
C LEU A 198 -4.33 -17.88 -2.12
N LYS A 199 -4.75 -18.41 -3.26
CA LYS A 199 -6.11 -18.93 -3.45
C LYS A 199 -6.49 -19.98 -2.43
N GLY A 200 -5.53 -20.81 -2.01
CA GLY A 200 -5.73 -21.85 -0.99
C GLY A 200 -5.91 -21.34 0.43
N LEU A 201 -5.73 -20.03 0.70
CA LEU A 201 -5.82 -19.44 2.04
C LEU A 201 -7.20 -18.87 2.39
N GLY A 202 -8.22 -19.06 1.56
CA GLY A 202 -9.62 -18.78 1.88
C GLY A 202 -10.14 -17.39 1.50
N SER A 203 -9.28 -16.39 1.27
CA SER A 203 -9.72 -15.09 0.74
C SER A 203 -9.84 -15.11 -0.78
N ARG A 204 -10.77 -14.30 -1.29
CA ARG A 204 -10.90 -14.05 -2.73
C ARG A 204 -10.21 -12.77 -3.19
N TYR A 205 -9.70 -11.96 -2.27
CA TYR A 205 -9.11 -10.65 -2.55
C TYR A 205 -7.62 -10.65 -2.33
N MET A 206 -6.86 -10.25 -3.35
CA MET A 206 -5.41 -10.27 -3.35
C MET A 206 -4.82 -8.95 -3.83
N GLN A 207 -3.81 -8.49 -3.13
CA GLN A 207 -3.04 -7.32 -3.52
C GLN A 207 -1.55 -7.71 -3.63
N PHE A 208 -0.92 -7.28 -4.72
CA PHE A 208 0.50 -7.46 -4.98
C PHE A 208 1.21 -6.12 -4.93
N SER A 209 2.18 -5.94 -4.05
CA SER A 209 2.92 -4.69 -3.89
C SER A 209 4.39 -4.90 -4.22
N PRO A 210 4.95 -4.22 -5.24
CA PRO A 210 6.37 -4.40 -5.58
C PRO A 210 7.27 -3.78 -4.52
N VAL A 211 8.33 -4.48 -4.16
CA VAL A 211 9.40 -3.98 -3.30
C VAL A 211 10.53 -3.42 -4.16
N LEU A 212 10.77 -2.11 -4.04
CA LEU A 212 11.95 -1.44 -4.57
C LEU A 212 12.47 -0.49 -3.49
N GLU A 213 13.59 -0.85 -2.89
CA GLU A 213 14.20 -0.07 -1.82
C GLU A 213 15.67 0.21 -2.13
N HIS A 214 16.14 1.34 -1.64
CA HIS A 214 17.57 1.67 -1.63
C HIS A 214 18.13 1.49 -0.23
N VAL A 215 19.36 1.04 -0.17
CA VAL A 215 20.03 0.76 1.10
C VAL A 215 21.44 1.32 1.11
N VAL A 216 21.90 1.68 2.31
CA VAL A 216 23.31 1.94 2.62
C VAL A 216 23.80 0.84 3.56
N TYR A 217 24.94 0.25 3.24
CA TYR A 217 25.59 -0.74 4.11
C TYR A 217 26.43 -0.06 5.16
N PRO A 218 26.43 -0.52 6.43
CA PRO A 218 27.35 -0.04 7.44
C PRO A 218 28.82 -0.15 6.95
N VAL A 219 29.64 0.82 7.32
CA VAL A 219 31.05 0.82 6.94
C VAL A 219 31.89 0.11 8.01
N ARG A 220 32.66 -0.91 7.60
CA ARG A 220 33.63 -1.59 8.45
C ARG A 220 34.98 -1.56 7.77
N ASN A 221 36.02 -1.07 8.51
CA ASN A 221 37.37 -0.91 7.98
C ASN A 221 37.44 -0.12 6.65
N GLY A 222 36.66 0.97 6.55
CA GLY A 222 36.61 1.85 5.38
C GLY A 222 35.89 1.27 4.14
N LYS A 223 35.19 0.11 4.27
CA LYS A 223 34.46 -0.52 3.17
C LYS A 223 33.04 -0.88 3.62
N PRO A 224 32.05 -0.86 2.68
CA PRO A 224 30.69 -1.34 2.98
C PRO A 224 30.70 -2.80 3.42
N ASP A 225 30.18 -3.09 4.61
CA ASP A 225 30.00 -4.45 5.13
C ASP A 225 28.69 -5.05 4.62
N ARG A 226 28.76 -5.78 3.51
CA ARG A 226 27.60 -6.42 2.89
C ARG A 226 27.05 -7.62 3.66
N HIS A 227 27.71 -8.03 4.75
CA HIS A 227 27.22 -9.08 5.67
C HIS A 227 26.38 -8.50 6.81
N ALA A 228 26.53 -7.20 7.09
CA ALA A 228 25.69 -6.50 8.05
C ALA A 228 24.32 -6.18 7.44
N ARG A 229 23.30 -6.03 8.30
CA ARG A 229 22.00 -5.53 7.87
C ARG A 229 22.16 -4.10 7.33
N PRO A 230 21.78 -3.83 6.08
CA PRO A 230 21.80 -2.48 5.56
C PRO A 230 20.62 -1.66 6.09
N HIS A 231 20.75 -0.33 6.12
CA HIS A 231 19.68 0.61 6.41
C HIS A 231 18.95 1.00 5.13
N ILE A 232 17.61 1.00 5.17
CA ILE A 232 16.80 1.49 4.05
C ILE A 232 16.78 3.01 4.09
N VAL A 233 17.14 3.62 2.97
CA VAL A 233 17.37 5.06 2.84
C VAL A 233 16.62 5.67 1.65
N ASP A 234 16.57 7.01 1.59
CA ASP A 234 16.09 7.71 0.40
C ASP A 234 17.06 7.43 -0.78
N PRO A 235 16.58 7.22 -2.01
CA PRO A 235 17.43 6.96 -3.18
C PRO A 235 18.46 8.04 -3.47
N SER A 236 18.28 9.25 -2.95
CA SER A 236 19.20 10.38 -3.11
C SER A 236 20.36 10.42 -2.10
N GLU A 237 20.37 9.51 -1.13
CA GLU A 237 21.46 9.46 -0.14
C GLU A 237 22.77 8.95 -0.75
N ASP A 238 23.89 9.52 -0.27
CA ASP A 238 25.23 9.14 -0.72
C ASP A 238 25.50 7.65 -0.42
N GLY A 239 25.95 6.94 -1.44
CA GLY A 239 26.24 5.51 -1.34
C GLY A 239 24.99 4.60 -1.38
N ALA A 240 23.80 5.15 -1.62
CA ALA A 240 22.60 4.38 -1.78
C ALA A 240 22.69 3.43 -3.00
N VAL A 241 22.40 2.16 -2.78
CA VAL A 241 22.32 1.13 -3.83
C VAL A 241 20.98 0.41 -3.76
N LEU A 242 20.51 -0.12 -4.90
CA LEU A 242 19.28 -0.91 -4.92
C LEU A 242 19.44 -2.15 -4.04
N ALA A 243 18.51 -2.36 -3.15
CA ALA A 243 18.51 -3.50 -2.22
C ALA A 243 18.40 -4.85 -2.96
N PRO A 244 19.10 -5.91 -2.51
CA PRO A 244 19.13 -7.20 -3.19
C PRO A 244 17.79 -7.94 -3.19
N TRP A 245 16.87 -7.53 -2.36
CA TRP A 245 15.50 -8.05 -2.33
C TRP A 245 14.52 -7.29 -3.24
N SER A 246 14.96 -6.19 -3.85
CA SER A 246 14.11 -5.45 -4.80
C SER A 246 13.79 -6.31 -6.02
N VAL A 247 12.52 -6.25 -6.45
CA VAL A 247 12.08 -6.94 -7.67
C VAL A 247 12.63 -6.22 -8.90
N SER A 248 13.06 -6.96 -9.91
CA SER A 248 13.44 -6.36 -11.18
C SER A 248 12.21 -5.87 -11.96
N PRO A 249 12.34 -4.81 -12.79
CA PRO A 249 11.22 -4.29 -13.58
C PRO A 249 10.56 -5.37 -14.45
N THR A 250 11.34 -6.13 -15.18
CA THR A 250 10.84 -7.24 -16.02
C THR A 250 10.31 -8.40 -15.19
N GLY A 251 10.94 -8.71 -14.04
CA GLY A 251 10.47 -9.73 -13.10
C GLY A 251 9.08 -9.41 -12.57
N PHE A 252 8.83 -8.14 -12.21
CA PHE A 252 7.50 -7.70 -11.78
C PHE A 252 6.46 -7.77 -12.91
N GLY A 253 6.84 -7.32 -14.12
CA GLY A 253 5.95 -7.38 -15.28
C GLY A 253 5.54 -8.81 -15.62
N ARG A 254 6.50 -9.76 -15.65
CA ARG A 254 6.23 -11.19 -15.88
C ARG A 254 5.36 -11.78 -14.77
N PHE A 255 5.68 -11.47 -13.50
CA PHE A 255 4.88 -11.92 -12.37
C PHE A 255 3.39 -11.59 -12.54
N LEU A 256 3.06 -10.35 -12.93
CA LEU A 256 1.69 -9.95 -13.17
C LEU A 256 1.09 -10.60 -14.42
N CYS A 257 1.85 -10.74 -15.52
CA CYS A 257 1.38 -11.39 -16.74
C CYS A 257 1.06 -12.88 -16.52
N ASP A 258 1.93 -13.61 -15.82
CA ASP A 258 1.72 -15.03 -15.53
C ASP A 258 0.43 -15.28 -14.73
N ILE A 259 0.16 -14.40 -13.73
CA ILE A 259 -1.09 -14.46 -12.97
C ILE A 259 -2.28 -14.11 -13.86
N PHE A 260 -2.15 -13.04 -14.67
CA PHE A 260 -3.24 -12.56 -15.51
C PHE A 260 -3.67 -13.61 -16.54
N ASP A 261 -2.75 -14.31 -17.15
CA ASP A 261 -3.02 -15.34 -18.15
C ASP A 261 -3.85 -16.50 -17.62
N TYR A 262 -3.66 -16.84 -16.36
CA TYR A 262 -4.50 -17.83 -15.67
C TYR A 262 -5.83 -17.19 -15.23
N TRP A 263 -5.79 -16.05 -14.54
CA TRP A 263 -6.94 -15.38 -13.96
C TRP A 263 -8.00 -15.03 -15.00
N VAL A 264 -7.59 -14.52 -16.15
CA VAL A 264 -8.52 -14.10 -17.21
C VAL A 264 -9.30 -15.26 -17.84
N ARG A 265 -8.78 -16.47 -17.74
CA ARG A 265 -9.42 -17.70 -18.27
C ARG A 265 -10.24 -18.46 -17.24
N HIS A 266 -9.98 -18.27 -15.93
CA HIS A 266 -10.52 -19.14 -14.89
C HIS A 266 -11.20 -18.43 -13.74
N ASP A 267 -10.80 -17.21 -13.42
CA ASP A 267 -11.06 -16.62 -12.11
C ASP A 267 -11.74 -15.25 -12.13
N VAL A 268 -12.05 -14.67 -13.30
CA VAL A 268 -12.73 -13.37 -13.41
C VAL A 268 -14.10 -13.43 -12.71
N GLY A 269 -14.32 -12.51 -11.76
CA GLY A 269 -15.53 -12.46 -10.93
C GLY A 269 -15.56 -13.50 -9.80
N ARG A 270 -14.51 -14.31 -9.65
CA ARG A 270 -14.37 -15.29 -8.54
C ARG A 270 -13.26 -14.89 -7.58
N PHE A 271 -12.13 -14.43 -8.12
CA PHE A 271 -11.00 -13.90 -7.37
C PHE A 271 -10.67 -12.51 -7.89
N PHE A 272 -10.39 -11.61 -6.98
CA PHE A 272 -10.16 -10.19 -7.25
C PHE A 272 -8.68 -9.88 -7.00
N VAL A 273 -8.02 -9.41 -8.02
CA VAL A 273 -6.62 -8.98 -7.96
C VAL A 273 -6.59 -7.47 -8.13
N ASN A 274 -6.21 -6.75 -7.09
CA ASN A 274 -6.25 -5.29 -7.05
C ASN A 274 -5.64 -4.62 -8.29
N TYR A 275 -4.48 -5.10 -8.77
CA TYR A 275 -3.85 -4.59 -9.99
C TYR A 275 -4.73 -4.73 -11.25
N PHE A 276 -5.45 -5.85 -11.37
CA PHE A 276 -6.30 -6.12 -12.54
C PHE A 276 -7.57 -5.29 -12.48
N ASP A 277 -8.19 -5.22 -11.31
CA ASP A 277 -9.40 -4.43 -11.09
C ASP A 277 -9.13 -2.93 -11.30
N CYS A 278 -8.04 -2.40 -10.76
CA CYS A 278 -7.61 -1.01 -10.99
C CYS A 278 -7.28 -0.73 -12.45
N THR A 279 -6.69 -1.69 -13.16
CA THR A 279 -6.40 -1.56 -14.59
C THR A 279 -7.69 -1.51 -15.38
N LEU A 280 -8.66 -2.37 -15.09
CA LEU A 280 -9.97 -2.37 -15.75
C LEU A 280 -10.74 -1.07 -15.45
N ALA A 281 -10.69 -0.57 -14.20
CA ALA A 281 -11.27 0.71 -13.83
C ALA A 281 -10.72 1.86 -14.70
N ASN A 282 -9.40 1.93 -14.87
CA ASN A 282 -8.76 2.92 -15.75
C ASN A 282 -9.19 2.75 -17.23
N TRP A 283 -9.32 1.53 -17.74
CA TRP A 283 -9.88 1.28 -19.07
C TRP A 283 -11.31 1.80 -19.23
N CYS A 284 -12.10 1.73 -18.16
CA CYS A 284 -13.47 2.24 -18.12
C CYS A 284 -13.55 3.76 -17.85
N GLY A 285 -12.43 4.43 -17.61
CA GLY A 285 -12.41 5.86 -17.25
C GLY A 285 -12.93 6.15 -15.84
N VAL A 286 -12.93 5.13 -14.97
CA VAL A 286 -13.33 5.23 -13.55
C VAL A 286 -12.07 5.34 -12.69
N MET A 287 -12.17 6.06 -11.55
CA MET A 287 -11.06 6.20 -10.64
C MET A 287 -10.61 4.82 -10.09
N PRO A 288 -9.33 4.46 -10.21
CA PRO A 288 -8.84 3.19 -9.70
C PRO A 288 -8.82 3.18 -8.17
N GLY A 289 -9.02 2.01 -7.57
CA GLY A 289 -8.98 1.80 -6.13
C GLY A 289 -7.58 1.89 -5.51
N THR A 290 -6.56 2.33 -6.26
CA THR A 290 -5.19 2.51 -5.77
C THR A 290 -4.59 3.82 -6.27
N CYS A 291 -3.93 4.54 -5.36
CA CYS A 291 -3.25 5.80 -5.70
C CYS A 291 -2.09 5.61 -6.69
N SER A 292 -1.50 4.42 -6.80
CA SER A 292 -0.42 4.14 -7.74
C SER A 292 -0.85 4.37 -9.19
N PHE A 293 -2.09 4.01 -9.53
CA PHE A 293 -2.64 4.13 -10.88
C PHE A 293 -3.61 5.31 -11.05
N ALA A 294 -3.81 6.12 -10.01
CA ALA A 294 -4.53 7.39 -10.12
C ALA A 294 -3.64 8.49 -10.71
N GLU A 295 -4.23 9.51 -11.31
CA GLU A 295 -3.51 10.65 -11.89
C GLU A 295 -2.76 11.47 -10.84
N THR A 296 -3.37 11.64 -9.66
CA THR A 296 -2.83 12.35 -8.51
C THR A 296 -2.76 11.42 -7.29
N CYS A 297 -2.13 11.88 -6.22
CA CYS A 297 -2.17 11.24 -4.90
C CYS A 297 -2.47 12.29 -3.81
N GLY A 298 -2.09 12.06 -2.55
CA GLY A 298 -2.27 13.02 -1.46
C GLY A 298 -3.53 12.83 -0.63
N GLY A 299 -4.45 11.93 -1.03
CA GLY A 299 -5.64 11.60 -0.22
C GLY A 299 -5.41 10.59 0.90
N ASN A 300 -4.17 10.07 1.06
CA ASN A 300 -3.81 9.09 2.08
C ASN A 300 -2.61 9.59 2.87
N ALA A 301 -2.84 10.29 3.96
CA ALA A 301 -1.81 10.73 4.88
C ALA A 301 -1.52 9.66 5.95
N VAL A 302 -0.43 9.80 6.68
CA VAL A 302 -0.10 8.91 7.79
C VAL A 302 0.07 9.70 9.08
N VAL A 303 -0.41 9.12 10.17
CA VAL A 303 -0.24 9.64 11.53
C VAL A 303 0.64 8.67 12.32
N GLU A 304 1.73 9.18 12.85
CA GLU A 304 2.66 8.42 13.67
C GLU A 304 2.19 8.38 15.13
N HIS A 305 2.76 7.46 15.91
CA HIS A 305 2.42 7.26 17.32
C HIS A 305 2.45 8.51 18.20
N ASN A 306 3.31 9.47 17.87
CA ASN A 306 3.46 10.75 18.57
C ASN A 306 2.54 11.87 18.04
N GLY A 307 1.64 11.54 17.12
CA GLY A 307 0.71 12.50 16.51
C GLY A 307 1.25 13.25 15.29
N ASP A 308 2.49 13.07 14.90
CA ASP A 308 3.05 13.69 13.70
C ASP A 308 2.34 13.17 12.45
N VAL A 309 1.99 14.10 11.55
CA VAL A 309 1.29 13.83 10.30
C VAL A 309 2.24 14.04 9.13
N TYR A 310 2.28 13.07 8.22
CA TYR A 310 3.08 13.14 6.99
C TYR A 310 2.20 12.97 5.76
N CYS A 311 2.67 13.50 4.62
CA CYS A 311 1.94 13.50 3.35
C CYS A 311 1.50 12.10 2.88
N CYS A 312 2.28 11.07 3.16
CA CYS A 312 2.04 9.69 2.74
C CYS A 312 2.89 8.72 3.57
N ASP A 313 2.40 7.50 3.75
CA ASP A 313 3.09 6.41 4.43
C ASP A 313 4.50 6.10 3.87
N HIS A 314 4.65 6.16 2.55
CA HIS A 314 5.94 5.96 1.90
C HIS A 314 6.93 7.12 2.09
N PHE A 315 6.47 8.27 2.56
CA PHE A 315 7.24 9.50 2.68
C PHE A 315 7.29 10.02 4.12
N VAL A 316 7.47 9.11 5.08
CA VAL A 316 7.75 9.46 6.48
C VAL A 316 9.21 9.92 6.59
N TYR A 317 9.43 11.18 6.23
CA TYR A 317 10.71 11.90 6.33
C TYR A 317 10.44 13.33 6.77
N PRO A 318 11.35 14.01 7.49
CA PRO A 318 11.12 15.36 8.03
C PRO A 318 10.60 16.37 7.00
N LYS A 319 11.07 16.30 5.75
CA LYS A 319 10.68 17.21 4.65
C LYS A 319 9.20 17.07 4.22
N TYR A 320 8.54 15.97 4.59
CA TYR A 320 7.13 15.69 4.24
C TYR A 320 6.20 15.73 5.44
N ARG A 321 6.70 16.24 6.60
CA ARG A 321 5.87 16.43 7.80
C ARG A 321 4.95 17.63 7.60
N LEU A 322 3.65 17.44 7.84
CA LEU A 322 2.62 18.48 7.71
C LEU A 322 2.37 19.21 9.03
N GLY A 323 2.50 18.53 10.16
CA GLY A 323 2.20 19.07 11.48
C GLY A 323 2.00 17.96 12.50
N ASN A 324 1.29 18.26 13.60
CA ASN A 324 0.96 17.29 14.63
C ASN A 324 -0.51 17.43 15.03
N ILE A 325 -1.24 16.30 15.07
CA ILE A 325 -2.70 16.32 15.33
C ILE A 325 -3.09 16.83 16.73
N TYR A 326 -2.13 16.90 17.64
CA TYR A 326 -2.38 17.37 19.01
C TYR A 326 -2.23 18.89 19.16
N SER A 327 -1.63 19.57 18.19
CA SER A 327 -1.44 21.03 18.17
C SER A 327 -2.09 21.71 16.98
N ASP A 328 -2.22 21.00 15.85
CA ASP A 328 -2.62 21.58 14.57
C ASP A 328 -3.97 21.02 14.12
N SER A 329 -4.70 21.78 13.31
CA SER A 329 -5.95 21.32 12.67
C SER A 329 -5.65 20.29 11.59
N LEU A 330 -6.22 19.10 11.74
CA LEU A 330 -6.04 18.02 10.74
C LEU A 330 -6.62 18.41 9.36
N GLY A 331 -7.77 19.08 9.35
CA GLY A 331 -8.39 19.61 8.13
C GLY A 331 -7.48 20.59 7.40
N ASP A 332 -6.87 21.53 8.15
CA ASP A 332 -5.96 22.53 7.57
C ASP A 332 -4.69 21.86 7.01
N MET A 333 -4.14 20.86 7.72
CA MET A 333 -3.01 20.07 7.21
C MET A 333 -3.33 19.39 5.89
N MET A 334 -4.50 18.77 5.77
CA MET A 334 -4.91 18.06 4.55
C MET A 334 -5.24 19.00 3.39
N GLN A 335 -5.58 20.27 3.67
CA GLN A 335 -5.82 21.32 2.67
C GLN A 335 -4.61 22.25 2.48
N SER A 336 -3.51 22.01 3.18
CA SER A 336 -2.31 22.83 3.08
C SER A 336 -1.73 22.84 1.65
N PRO A 337 -1.10 23.95 1.22
CA PRO A 337 -0.41 24.01 -0.06
C PRO A 337 0.62 22.88 -0.24
N GLU A 338 1.26 22.43 0.83
CA GLU A 338 2.24 21.35 0.88
C GLU A 338 1.60 20.02 0.51
N GLN A 339 0.48 19.64 1.15
CA GLN A 339 -0.23 18.40 0.87
C GLN A 339 -0.86 18.39 -0.52
N LEU A 340 -1.48 19.50 -0.92
CA LEU A 340 -2.08 19.64 -2.24
C LEU A 340 -1.00 19.54 -3.34
N ARG A 341 0.16 20.21 -3.14
CA ARG A 341 1.29 20.14 -4.08
C ARG A 341 1.85 18.72 -4.17
N PHE A 342 2.06 18.06 -3.03
CA PHE A 342 2.47 16.66 -2.99
C PHE A 342 1.55 15.78 -3.85
N GLY A 343 0.24 16.00 -3.78
CA GLY A 343 -0.75 15.25 -4.56
C GLY A 343 -0.64 15.45 -6.06
N ILE A 344 -0.59 16.70 -6.52
CA ILE A 344 -0.55 17.03 -7.95
C ILE A 344 0.85 16.85 -8.57
N ASP A 345 1.91 16.88 -7.77
CA ASP A 345 3.28 16.64 -8.23
C ASP A 345 3.46 15.21 -8.75
N LYS A 346 2.61 14.29 -8.32
CA LYS A 346 2.58 12.96 -8.94
C LYS A 346 2.41 13.03 -10.45
N ARG A 347 1.59 13.94 -10.95
CA ARG A 347 1.39 14.20 -12.38
C ARG A 347 2.38 15.22 -12.92
N ASN A 348 2.55 16.34 -12.23
CA ASN A 348 3.31 17.48 -12.73
C ASN A 348 4.82 17.20 -12.90
N SER A 349 5.38 16.26 -12.11
CA SER A 349 6.78 15.87 -12.16
C SER A 349 7.10 14.76 -13.18
N LEU A 350 6.12 14.34 -13.99
CA LEU A 350 6.33 13.29 -14.98
C LEU A 350 7.26 13.75 -16.12
N PRO A 351 8.25 12.92 -16.51
CA PRO A 351 9.09 13.21 -17.66
C PRO A 351 8.28 13.17 -18.97
N GLY A 352 8.72 13.89 -19.99
CA GLY A 352 8.06 13.95 -21.29
C GLY A 352 7.84 12.59 -21.96
N LYS A 353 8.68 11.59 -21.65
CA LYS A 353 8.48 10.19 -22.07
C LYS A 353 7.14 9.63 -21.55
N CYS A 354 6.79 9.89 -20.28
CA CYS A 354 5.52 9.45 -19.70
C CYS A 354 4.32 10.16 -20.31
N LEU A 355 4.41 11.49 -20.53
CA LEU A 355 3.32 12.30 -21.08
C LEU A 355 2.96 11.94 -22.55
N ARG A 356 3.87 11.27 -23.25
CA ARG A 356 3.65 10.78 -24.64
C ARG A 356 3.43 9.27 -24.72
N CYS A 357 3.40 8.58 -23.58
CA CYS A 357 3.27 7.12 -23.51
C CYS A 357 1.80 6.72 -23.75
N GLU A 358 1.57 5.73 -24.61
CA GLU A 358 0.24 5.17 -24.86
C GLU A 358 -0.39 4.53 -23.61
N ALA A 359 0.43 4.00 -22.71
CA ALA A 359 -0.01 3.43 -21.44
C ALA A 359 -0.26 4.49 -20.34
N TRP A 360 -0.05 5.80 -20.63
CA TRP A 360 -0.21 6.84 -19.63
C TRP A 360 -1.59 6.83 -18.94
N PRO A 361 -2.73 6.65 -19.63
CA PRO A 361 -4.06 6.63 -19.00
C PRO A 361 -4.27 5.46 -18.02
N LEU A 362 -3.42 4.42 -18.11
CA LEU A 362 -3.47 3.24 -17.25
C LEU A 362 -2.45 3.31 -16.12
N CYS A 363 -1.28 3.90 -16.40
CA CYS A 363 -0.10 3.87 -15.55
C CYS A 363 0.02 5.12 -14.66
N HIS A 364 -0.27 6.32 -15.22
CA HIS A 364 -0.05 7.63 -14.57
C HIS A 364 1.34 7.78 -13.93
N GLY A 365 2.34 7.07 -14.46
CA GLY A 365 3.72 7.05 -13.97
C GLY A 365 3.95 6.27 -12.68
N GLY A 366 2.97 5.50 -12.19
CA GLY A 366 3.08 4.71 -10.97
C GLY A 366 3.29 5.54 -9.69
N CYS A 367 3.71 4.88 -8.60
CA CYS A 367 4.00 5.55 -7.33
C CYS A 367 5.24 6.45 -7.42
N PRO A 368 5.20 7.70 -6.92
CA PRO A 368 6.37 8.58 -6.86
C PRO A 368 7.58 7.99 -6.11
N LYS A 369 7.36 7.15 -5.11
CA LYS A 369 8.42 6.45 -4.37
C LYS A 369 9.38 5.68 -5.31
N HIS A 370 8.88 5.17 -6.42
CA HIS A 370 9.67 4.36 -7.36
C HIS A 370 10.21 5.17 -8.56
N ARG A 371 10.13 6.51 -8.53
CA ARG A 371 10.52 7.40 -9.64
C ARG A 371 11.95 7.92 -9.51
N PHE A 372 12.91 7.05 -9.36
CA PHE A 372 14.32 7.38 -9.21
C PHE A 372 15.17 7.12 -10.47
N ASN A 373 14.55 6.60 -11.55
CA ASN A 373 15.25 6.41 -12.83
C ASN A 373 15.22 7.68 -13.69
N VAL A 374 16.14 7.69 -14.66
CA VAL A 374 16.32 8.75 -15.64
C VAL A 374 15.91 8.21 -17.01
N THR A 375 15.31 9.05 -17.84
CA THR A 375 15.01 8.70 -19.23
C THR A 375 16.27 8.72 -20.10
N ASP A 376 16.20 8.11 -21.29
CA ASP A 376 17.27 8.14 -22.30
C ASP A 376 17.70 9.57 -22.70
N SER A 377 16.80 10.56 -22.51
CA SER A 377 17.05 11.98 -22.76
C SER A 377 17.53 12.77 -21.54
N GLY A 378 17.88 12.09 -20.43
CA GLY A 378 18.41 12.69 -19.21
C GLY A 378 17.34 13.30 -18.28
N GLN A 379 16.04 13.15 -18.54
CA GLN A 379 14.99 13.63 -17.64
C GLN A 379 14.81 12.69 -16.44
N THR A 380 14.79 13.22 -15.23
CA THR A 380 14.55 12.50 -13.98
C THR A 380 13.06 12.16 -13.78
N GLY A 381 12.74 11.32 -12.78
CA GLY A 381 11.36 11.02 -12.39
C GLY A 381 10.71 9.88 -13.17
N LEU A 382 11.48 9.10 -13.94
CA LEU A 382 11.00 7.87 -14.55
C LEU A 382 10.85 6.78 -13.49
N ASN A 383 9.68 6.12 -13.49
CA ASN A 383 9.44 5.00 -12.57
C ASN A 383 10.37 3.83 -12.90
N ALA A 384 11.03 3.27 -11.91
CA ALA A 384 11.93 2.13 -12.08
C ALA A 384 11.21 0.88 -12.61
N LEU A 385 9.91 0.72 -12.34
CA LEU A 385 9.07 -0.37 -12.86
C LEU A 385 8.49 -0.09 -14.26
N CYS A 386 8.88 1.00 -14.93
CA CYS A 386 8.29 1.44 -16.20
C CYS A 386 8.27 0.32 -17.26
N GLU A 387 9.34 -0.44 -17.39
CA GLU A 387 9.42 -1.57 -18.34
C GLU A 387 8.41 -2.68 -18.00
N GLY A 388 8.32 -3.06 -16.72
CA GLY A 388 7.38 -4.08 -16.24
C GLY A 388 5.92 -3.64 -16.39
N TYR A 389 5.61 -2.38 -16.06
CA TYR A 389 4.27 -1.82 -16.30
C TYR A 389 3.93 -1.80 -17.79
N GLY A 390 4.86 -1.38 -18.65
CA GLY A 390 4.66 -1.38 -20.10
C GLY A 390 4.44 -2.79 -20.65
N MET A 391 5.15 -3.80 -20.13
CA MET A 391 4.94 -5.21 -20.46
C MET A 391 3.52 -5.62 -20.07
N PHE A 392 3.13 -5.42 -18.82
CA PHE A 392 1.83 -5.81 -18.27
C PHE A 392 0.67 -5.15 -19.03
N PHE A 393 0.68 -3.83 -19.22
CA PHE A 393 -0.41 -3.12 -19.88
C PHE A 393 -0.58 -3.52 -21.37
N ARG A 394 0.53 -3.74 -22.10
CA ARG A 394 0.44 -4.24 -23.47
C ARG A 394 -0.11 -5.66 -23.52
N HIS A 395 0.41 -6.54 -22.67
CA HIS A 395 0.00 -7.94 -22.61
C HIS A 395 -1.50 -8.10 -22.32
N THR A 396 -2.02 -7.32 -21.37
CA THR A 396 -3.42 -7.43 -20.92
C THR A 396 -4.42 -6.65 -21.77
N SER A 397 -3.96 -5.79 -22.68
CA SER A 397 -4.78 -4.78 -23.37
C SER A 397 -5.96 -5.36 -24.16
N SER A 398 -5.79 -6.50 -24.86
CA SER A 398 -6.86 -7.14 -25.62
C SER A 398 -8.00 -7.60 -24.72
N ALA A 399 -7.68 -8.34 -23.67
CA ALA A 399 -8.65 -8.87 -22.72
C ALA A 399 -9.33 -7.74 -21.92
N MET A 400 -8.56 -6.74 -21.46
CA MET A 400 -9.09 -5.59 -20.73
C MET A 400 -10.07 -4.78 -21.58
N ARG A 401 -9.79 -4.60 -22.86
CA ARG A 401 -10.71 -3.93 -23.79
C ARG A 401 -12.01 -4.71 -23.93
N LYS A 402 -11.95 -6.02 -24.12
CA LYS A 402 -13.14 -6.87 -24.20
C LYS A 402 -13.97 -6.84 -22.90
N MET A 403 -13.32 -6.89 -21.73
CA MET A 403 -14.03 -6.76 -20.45
C MET A 403 -14.69 -5.41 -20.28
N LYS A 404 -14.02 -4.31 -20.71
CA LYS A 404 -14.63 -2.98 -20.78
C LYS A 404 -15.87 -2.98 -21.68
N ASP A 405 -15.79 -3.56 -22.88
CA ASP A 405 -16.90 -3.59 -23.83
C ASP A 405 -18.10 -4.37 -23.25
N LEU A 406 -17.85 -5.51 -22.58
CA LEU A 406 -18.87 -6.23 -21.84
C LEU A 406 -19.55 -5.37 -20.76
N LEU A 407 -18.78 -4.61 -19.99
CA LEU A 407 -19.31 -3.70 -18.98
C LEU A 407 -20.18 -2.59 -19.59
N LEU A 408 -19.77 -2.01 -20.71
CA LEU A 408 -20.54 -1.00 -21.42
C LEU A 408 -21.85 -1.55 -21.98
N GLU A 409 -21.90 -2.85 -22.28
CA GLU A 409 -23.11 -3.56 -22.69
C GLU A 409 -23.97 -4.03 -21.50
N GLY A 410 -23.61 -3.70 -20.26
CA GLY A 410 -24.29 -4.16 -19.04
C GLY A 410 -24.09 -5.64 -18.74
N LYS A 411 -23.07 -6.26 -19.31
CA LYS A 411 -22.73 -7.67 -19.12
C LYS A 411 -21.62 -7.86 -18.11
N ALA A 412 -21.58 -9.03 -17.47
CA ALA A 412 -20.52 -9.37 -16.51
C ALA A 412 -19.16 -9.55 -17.21
N PRO A 413 -18.05 -8.95 -16.70
CA PRO A 413 -16.70 -9.15 -17.23
C PRO A 413 -16.28 -10.62 -17.28
N ALA A 414 -16.85 -11.46 -16.39
CA ALA A 414 -16.59 -12.90 -16.31
C ALA A 414 -16.91 -13.66 -17.63
N LEU A 415 -17.73 -13.09 -18.51
CA LEU A 415 -18.01 -13.68 -19.83
C LEU A 415 -16.77 -13.73 -20.73
N ILE A 416 -15.70 -13.00 -20.41
CA ILE A 416 -14.40 -13.09 -21.09
C ILE A 416 -13.83 -14.52 -21.06
N MET A 417 -14.08 -15.27 -20.00
CA MET A 417 -13.60 -16.65 -19.84
C MET A 417 -14.14 -17.62 -20.91
N MET A 418 -15.24 -17.24 -21.59
CA MET A 418 -15.86 -18.02 -22.68
C MET A 418 -15.43 -17.55 -24.06
N GLN A 419 -14.53 -16.56 -24.15
CA GLN A 419 -14.13 -15.93 -25.41
C GLN A 419 -12.66 -16.22 -25.73
N THR A 420 -12.36 -16.27 -27.02
CA THR A 420 -10.96 -16.29 -27.51
C THR A 420 -10.46 -14.85 -27.65
N PHE A 421 -9.30 -14.54 -27.14
CA PHE A 421 -8.68 -13.20 -27.18
C PHE A 421 -7.16 -13.27 -27.29
#